data_71810ccd63c2bbc2be16ac5cadd753da
#
_entry.id   71810ccd63c2bbc2be16ac5cadd753da
#
_cell.length_a   1.000
_cell.length_b   1.000
_cell.length_c   1.000
_cell.angle_alpha   90.00
_cell.angle_beta   90.00
_cell.angle_gamma   90.00
#
_symmetry.space_group_name_H-M   'P 1'
#
loop_
_entity.id
_entity.type
_entity.pdbx_description
1 polymer ?
#
loop_
_entity_poly.entity_id
_entity_poly.type
_entity_poly.pdbx_seq_one_letter_code
_entity_poly.pdbx_strand_id
1 'polypeptide(L)'
;NFEQFLKEVSDLGYETVENFNWIADYYSDDIEGFKNVVQKYNLKFENLYFYFSDNPDKDYEEAKKYLEFMKAVDAHYMNMQGVMWTDTPYQRPTNKEQILSYARLSDKIGRLCKEYGVKACMHPHANTAVFTKEQIDLYMENTNPEYVFLWIDTAHTTLAGIDAPELVREYGKRIGYMHLKDIDPDETLNTEWPMKRFRPLGCGC
;
A
#
# COMPACT_ATOMS: atom_id res chain seq x y z
N ASN A 1 18.10 -9.35 7.62
CA ASN A 1 17.73 -9.44 9.02
C ASN A 1 16.90 -8.21 9.39
N PHE A 2 15.70 -8.42 9.93
CA PHE A 2 14.74 -7.33 10.24
C PHE A 2 15.32 -6.34 11.27
N GLU A 3 15.97 -6.82 12.30
CA GLU A 3 16.57 -5.97 13.33
C GLU A 3 17.70 -5.08 12.78
N GLN A 4 18.50 -5.58 11.87
CA GLN A 4 19.52 -4.76 11.19
C GLN A 4 18.88 -3.66 10.34
N PHE A 5 17.80 -3.98 9.63
CA PHE A 5 17.03 -2.98 8.87
C PHE A 5 16.50 -1.87 9.79
N LEU A 6 15.91 -2.22 10.94
CA LEU A 6 15.42 -1.22 11.91
C LEU A 6 16.55 -0.31 12.41
N LYS A 7 17.72 -0.90 12.70
CA LYS A 7 18.91 -0.13 13.10
C LYS A 7 19.33 0.87 12.02
N GLU A 8 19.45 0.42 10.78
CA GLU A 8 19.88 1.27 9.66
C GLU A 8 18.88 2.42 9.41
N VAL A 9 17.57 2.14 9.46
CA VAL A 9 16.52 3.14 9.32
C VAL A 9 16.59 4.18 10.44
N SER A 10 16.78 3.74 11.69
CA SER A 10 16.94 4.62 12.86
C SER A 10 18.21 5.47 12.75
N ASP A 11 19.33 4.88 12.37
CA ASP A 11 20.62 5.58 12.20
C ASP A 11 20.53 6.69 11.12
N LEU A 12 19.63 6.53 10.13
CA LEU A 12 19.34 7.53 9.09
C LEU A 12 18.36 8.62 9.55
N GLY A 13 17.82 8.52 10.76
CA GLY A 13 16.93 9.53 11.35
C GLY A 13 15.46 9.40 10.99
N TYR A 14 15.02 8.25 10.45
CA TYR A 14 13.59 7.98 10.28
C TYR A 14 12.93 7.67 11.62
N GLU A 15 11.65 8.01 11.73
CA GLU A 15 10.87 7.83 12.96
C GLU A 15 9.91 6.64 12.87
N THR A 16 9.53 6.25 11.65
CA THR A 16 8.54 5.20 11.40
C THR A 16 9.02 4.19 10.37
N VAL A 17 8.46 3.00 10.43
CA VAL A 17 8.66 1.93 9.45
C VAL A 17 7.34 1.32 9.03
N GLU A 18 7.32 0.76 7.85
CA GLU A 18 6.24 -0.04 7.31
C GLU A 18 6.74 -1.44 6.92
N ASN A 19 5.83 -2.39 6.81
CA ASN A 19 6.17 -3.71 6.30
C ASN A 19 4.95 -4.42 5.68
N PHE A 20 5.25 -5.53 5.01
CA PHE A 20 4.25 -6.41 4.43
C PHE A 20 3.54 -7.23 5.50
N ASN A 21 2.35 -7.74 5.17
CA ASN A 21 1.50 -8.53 6.07
C ASN A 21 2.18 -9.76 6.69
N TRP A 22 3.17 -10.35 6.02
CA TRP A 22 3.93 -11.48 6.57
C TRP A 22 4.59 -11.18 7.94
N ILE A 23 4.87 -9.90 8.25
CA ILE A 23 5.44 -9.54 9.56
C ILE A 23 4.43 -9.78 10.68
N ALA A 24 3.15 -9.50 10.43
CA ALA A 24 2.07 -9.77 11.37
C ALA A 24 1.86 -11.28 11.56
N ASP A 25 2.00 -12.06 10.49
CA ASP A 25 1.94 -13.53 10.57
C ASP A 25 3.11 -14.10 11.37
N TYR A 26 4.31 -13.58 11.12
CA TYR A 26 5.54 -14.04 11.80
C TYR A 26 5.53 -13.76 13.31
N TYR A 27 4.98 -12.61 13.72
CA TYR A 27 4.91 -12.20 15.13
C TYR A 27 3.52 -12.44 15.75
N SER A 28 2.67 -13.25 15.13
CA SER A 28 1.30 -13.51 15.62
C SER A 28 1.28 -14.02 17.08
N ASP A 29 2.27 -14.82 17.47
CA ASP A 29 2.39 -15.40 18.80
C ASP A 29 3.35 -14.62 19.73
N ASP A 30 3.99 -13.57 19.24
CA ASP A 30 4.96 -12.74 19.99
C ASP A 30 4.87 -11.25 19.63
N ILE A 31 3.70 -10.66 19.78
CA ILE A 31 3.45 -9.23 19.49
C ILE A 31 4.32 -8.34 20.39
N GLU A 32 4.51 -8.70 21.66
CA GLU A 32 5.37 -7.92 22.57
C GLU A 32 6.85 -7.98 22.14
N GLY A 33 7.34 -9.11 21.64
CA GLY A 33 8.67 -9.22 21.04
C GLY A 33 8.83 -8.29 19.83
N PHE A 34 7.80 -8.21 18.96
CA PHE A 34 7.79 -7.25 17.85
C PHE A 34 7.86 -5.79 18.33
N LYS A 35 7.01 -5.42 19.30
CA LYS A 35 7.02 -4.06 19.86
C LYS A 35 8.37 -3.70 20.46
N ASN A 36 8.95 -4.61 21.25
CA ASN A 36 10.25 -4.40 21.89
C ASN A 36 11.38 -4.20 20.85
N VAL A 37 11.40 -4.97 19.76
CA VAL A 37 12.45 -4.82 18.74
C VAL A 37 12.31 -3.52 17.95
N VAL A 38 11.09 -3.07 17.65
CA VAL A 38 10.84 -1.77 17.00
C VAL A 38 11.21 -0.61 17.94
N GLN A 39 10.76 -0.64 19.18
CA GLN A 39 11.02 0.40 20.18
C GLN A 39 12.50 0.50 20.57
N LYS A 40 13.24 -0.61 20.55
CA LYS A 40 14.69 -0.64 20.81
C LYS A 40 15.45 0.36 19.92
N TYR A 41 14.95 0.63 18.72
CA TYR A 41 15.53 1.55 17.76
C TYR A 41 14.79 2.91 17.69
N ASN A 42 13.94 3.24 18.69
CA ASN A 42 13.12 4.45 18.72
C ASN A 42 12.22 4.63 17.50
N LEU A 43 11.81 3.54 16.86
CA LEU A 43 10.92 3.55 15.71
C LEU A 43 9.49 3.24 16.14
N LYS A 44 8.54 3.64 15.29
CA LYS A 44 7.14 3.21 15.34
C LYS A 44 6.81 2.40 14.10
N PHE A 45 5.94 1.41 14.26
CA PHE A 45 5.39 0.68 13.12
C PHE A 45 4.11 1.36 12.69
N GLU A 46 4.09 1.96 11.50
CA GLU A 46 3.01 2.89 11.10
C GLU A 46 1.98 2.26 10.18
N ASN A 47 2.39 1.37 9.28
CA ASN A 47 1.47 0.76 8.35
C ASN A 47 1.78 -0.70 8.02
N LEU A 48 0.74 -1.39 7.57
CA LEU A 48 0.78 -2.77 7.14
C LEU A 48 0.20 -2.90 5.74
N TYR A 49 0.91 -3.60 4.85
CA TYR A 49 0.38 -3.97 3.55
C TYR A 49 -0.67 -5.07 3.67
N PHE A 50 -1.73 -4.93 2.89
CA PHE A 50 -2.80 -5.89 2.75
C PHE A 50 -3.07 -6.16 1.27
N TYR A 51 -2.92 -7.40 0.85
CA TYR A 51 -3.15 -7.81 -0.53
C TYR A 51 -4.51 -8.48 -0.67
N PHE A 52 -5.32 -8.01 -1.61
CA PHE A 52 -6.52 -8.73 -1.99
C PHE A 52 -6.17 -10.06 -2.65
N SER A 53 -6.97 -11.07 -2.36
CA SER A 53 -7.10 -12.28 -3.15
C SER A 53 -8.35 -12.17 -4.03
N ASP A 54 -8.64 -13.16 -4.85
CA ASP A 54 -9.91 -13.19 -5.59
C ASP A 54 -11.08 -13.77 -4.74
N ASN A 55 -10.96 -13.73 -3.41
CA ASN A 55 -11.93 -14.22 -2.47
C ASN A 55 -12.29 -13.16 -1.43
N PRO A 56 -13.34 -12.35 -1.66
CA PRO A 56 -13.74 -11.25 -0.79
C PRO A 56 -14.05 -11.63 0.66
N ASP A 57 -14.60 -12.82 0.89
CA ASP A 57 -14.93 -13.26 2.25
C ASP A 57 -13.65 -13.61 3.02
N LYS A 58 -12.72 -14.29 2.37
CA LYS A 58 -11.40 -14.57 2.93
C LYS A 58 -10.66 -13.27 3.24
N ASP A 59 -10.63 -12.33 2.30
CA ASP A 59 -9.96 -11.05 2.44
C ASP A 59 -10.51 -10.23 3.62
N TYR A 60 -11.82 -10.28 3.83
CA TYR A 60 -12.45 -9.59 4.95
C TYR A 60 -12.06 -10.20 6.31
N GLU A 61 -12.01 -11.52 6.43
CA GLU A 61 -11.57 -12.19 7.67
C GLU A 61 -10.07 -12.01 7.93
N GLU A 62 -9.24 -12.01 6.88
CA GLU A 62 -7.81 -11.68 7.01
C GLU A 62 -7.60 -10.23 7.44
N ALA A 63 -8.36 -9.28 6.90
CA ALA A 63 -8.29 -7.88 7.32
C ALA A 63 -8.58 -7.72 8.82
N LYS A 64 -9.56 -8.44 9.37
CA LYS A 64 -9.82 -8.44 10.82
C LYS A 64 -8.61 -8.91 11.61
N LYS A 65 -7.99 -10.03 11.21
CA LYS A 65 -6.79 -10.57 11.86
C LYS A 65 -5.67 -9.52 11.89
N TYR A 66 -5.42 -8.87 10.76
CA TYR A 66 -4.36 -7.86 10.69
C TYR A 66 -4.70 -6.59 11.45
N LEU A 67 -5.97 -6.20 11.55
CA LEU A 67 -6.38 -5.06 12.35
C LEU A 67 -6.19 -5.30 13.85
N GLU A 68 -6.36 -6.51 14.35
CA GLU A 68 -6.01 -6.84 15.74
C GLU A 68 -4.51 -6.67 16.00
N PHE A 69 -3.66 -7.14 15.08
CA PHE A 69 -2.22 -6.91 15.16
C PHE A 69 -1.89 -5.41 15.10
N MET A 70 -2.43 -4.68 14.11
CA MET A 70 -2.20 -3.26 13.93
C MET A 70 -2.59 -2.45 15.17
N LYS A 71 -3.73 -2.78 15.79
CA LYS A 71 -4.16 -2.17 17.05
C LYS A 71 -3.17 -2.44 18.18
N ALA A 72 -2.66 -3.65 18.30
CA ALA A 72 -1.74 -4.04 19.35
C ALA A 72 -0.38 -3.34 19.23
N VAL A 73 0.04 -2.98 18.00
CA VAL A 73 1.33 -2.30 17.71
C VAL A 73 1.17 -0.80 17.44
N ASP A 74 -0.05 -0.25 17.59
CA ASP A 74 -0.39 1.16 17.35
C ASP A 74 -0.09 1.64 15.93
N ALA A 75 -0.42 0.81 14.93
CA ALA A 75 -0.30 1.14 13.50
C ALA A 75 -1.59 1.79 12.98
N HIS A 76 -1.46 2.81 12.11
CA HIS A 76 -2.59 3.68 11.74
C HIS A 76 -3.01 3.61 10.27
N TYR A 77 -2.24 2.95 9.40
CA TYR A 77 -2.54 2.88 7.98
C TYR A 77 -2.50 1.44 7.46
N MET A 78 -3.56 1.03 6.79
CA MET A 78 -3.61 -0.22 6.03
C MET A 78 -3.44 0.09 4.55
N ASN A 79 -2.34 -0.37 3.97
CA ASN A 79 -2.05 -0.26 2.56
C ASN A 79 -2.73 -1.41 1.81
N MET A 80 -3.88 -1.13 1.21
CA MET A 80 -4.63 -2.12 0.42
C MET A 80 -4.12 -2.12 -1.02
N GLN A 81 -3.73 -3.27 -1.51
CA GLN A 81 -3.40 -3.46 -2.92
C GLN A 81 -4.37 -4.45 -3.58
N GLY A 82 -4.66 -4.20 -4.84
CA GLY A 82 -5.37 -5.18 -5.67
C GLY A 82 -4.58 -6.48 -5.79
N VAL A 83 -5.22 -7.52 -6.32
CA VAL A 83 -4.54 -8.78 -6.63
C VAL A 83 -3.30 -8.51 -7.45
N MET A 84 -2.16 -8.99 -6.95
CA MET A 84 -0.87 -8.83 -7.63
C MET A 84 -0.61 -10.02 -8.55
N TRP A 85 -0.22 -9.74 -9.79
CA TRP A 85 0.19 -10.76 -10.75
C TRP A 85 1.71 -10.94 -10.72
N THR A 86 2.14 -12.08 -10.22
CA THR A 86 3.57 -12.39 -10.05
C THR A 86 4.15 -13.24 -11.17
N ASP A 87 3.30 -13.79 -12.02
CA ASP A 87 3.67 -14.68 -13.12
C ASP A 87 3.87 -13.96 -14.47
N THR A 88 3.69 -12.64 -14.47
CA THR A 88 3.93 -11.78 -15.65
C THR A 88 4.51 -10.43 -15.20
N PRO A 89 5.51 -9.90 -15.93
CA PRO A 89 6.00 -8.54 -15.69
C PRO A 89 5.07 -7.46 -16.24
N TYR A 90 4.01 -7.84 -16.98
CA TYR A 90 3.14 -6.92 -17.69
C TYR A 90 1.80 -6.77 -16.98
N GLN A 91 1.28 -5.54 -17.03
CA GLN A 91 -0.06 -5.23 -16.57
C GLN A 91 -1.11 -6.06 -17.31
N ARG A 92 -1.96 -6.77 -16.55
CA ARG A 92 -3.12 -7.47 -17.12
C ARG A 92 -4.31 -6.53 -17.24
N PRO A 93 -5.16 -6.72 -18.23
CA PRO A 93 -6.43 -6.01 -18.30
C PRO A 93 -7.29 -6.35 -17.07
N THR A 94 -7.83 -5.34 -16.42
CA THR A 94 -8.83 -5.49 -15.37
C THR A 94 -10.14 -4.95 -15.89
N ASN A 95 -11.21 -5.72 -15.81
CA ASN A 95 -12.50 -5.26 -16.26
C ASN A 95 -13.21 -4.41 -15.17
N LYS A 96 -14.21 -3.64 -15.62
CA LYS A 96 -14.96 -2.72 -14.76
C LYS A 96 -15.57 -3.44 -13.54
N GLU A 97 -16.15 -4.63 -13.71
CA GLU A 97 -16.81 -5.34 -12.62
C GLU A 97 -15.83 -5.81 -11.54
N GLN A 98 -14.62 -6.20 -11.91
CA GLN A 98 -13.55 -6.52 -10.95
C GLN A 98 -13.18 -5.29 -10.11
N ILE A 99 -13.00 -4.13 -10.74
CA ILE A 99 -12.68 -2.89 -10.02
C ILE A 99 -13.81 -2.51 -9.06
N LEU A 100 -15.05 -2.61 -9.48
CA LEU A 100 -16.22 -2.36 -8.64
C LEU A 100 -16.34 -3.38 -7.49
N SER A 101 -15.94 -4.62 -7.71
CA SER A 101 -15.88 -5.64 -6.65
C SER A 101 -14.85 -5.28 -5.58
N TYR A 102 -13.66 -4.85 -5.98
CA TYR A 102 -12.63 -4.36 -5.04
C TYR A 102 -13.09 -3.10 -4.31
N ALA A 103 -13.75 -2.16 -4.97
CA ALA A 103 -14.29 -0.97 -4.34
C ALA A 103 -15.31 -1.32 -3.23
N ARG A 104 -16.24 -2.23 -3.51
CA ARG A 104 -17.22 -2.71 -2.51
C ARG A 104 -16.56 -3.41 -1.33
N LEU A 105 -15.55 -4.24 -1.58
CA LEU A 105 -14.79 -4.91 -0.53
C LEU A 105 -14.02 -3.90 0.32
N SER A 106 -13.39 -2.92 -0.32
CA SER A 106 -12.64 -1.86 0.36
C SER A 106 -13.53 -1.00 1.24
N ASP A 107 -14.76 -0.72 0.86
CA ASP A 107 -15.71 -0.05 1.74
C ASP A 107 -16.04 -0.85 3.01
N LYS A 108 -16.18 -2.17 2.88
CA LYS A 108 -16.41 -3.04 4.05
C LYS A 108 -15.19 -3.05 4.97
N ILE A 109 -13.99 -3.22 4.40
CA ILE A 109 -12.73 -3.22 5.15
C ILE A 109 -12.46 -1.83 5.73
N GLY A 110 -12.66 -0.76 4.97
CA GLY A 110 -12.43 0.62 5.40
C GLY A 110 -13.34 1.04 6.56
N ARG A 111 -14.61 0.57 6.56
CA ARG A 111 -15.49 0.77 7.72
C ARG A 111 -14.92 0.08 8.96
N LEU A 112 -14.46 -1.15 8.82
CA LEU A 112 -13.84 -1.89 9.91
C LEU A 112 -12.55 -1.19 10.38
N CYS A 113 -11.69 -0.76 9.45
CA CYS A 113 -10.47 0.00 9.76
C CYS A 113 -10.79 1.25 10.62
N LYS A 114 -11.84 1.99 10.26
CA LYS A 114 -12.28 3.16 11.02
C LYS A 114 -12.63 2.84 12.49
N GLU A 115 -13.22 1.67 12.75
CA GLU A 115 -13.53 1.22 14.12
C GLU A 115 -12.25 0.93 14.94
N TYR A 116 -11.16 0.56 14.26
CA TYR A 116 -9.84 0.33 14.84
C TYR A 116 -8.94 1.60 14.87
N GLY A 117 -9.44 2.74 14.39
CA GLY A 117 -8.64 3.96 14.27
C GLY A 117 -7.61 3.93 13.13
N VAL A 118 -7.77 3.00 12.18
CA VAL A 118 -6.89 2.79 11.03
C VAL A 118 -7.49 3.43 9.78
N LYS A 119 -6.68 4.07 8.95
CA LYS A 119 -7.06 4.51 7.60
C LYS A 119 -6.80 3.42 6.59
N ALA A 120 -7.84 3.00 5.88
CA ALA A 120 -7.72 2.10 4.74
C ALA A 120 -7.37 2.89 3.48
N CYS A 121 -6.23 2.59 2.87
CA CYS A 121 -5.73 3.33 1.72
C CYS A 121 -5.50 2.37 0.54
N MET A 122 -6.17 2.61 -0.60
CA MET A 122 -5.89 1.88 -1.84
C MET A 122 -4.59 2.39 -2.44
N HIS A 123 -3.69 1.45 -2.72
CA HIS A 123 -2.41 1.70 -3.35
C HIS A 123 -2.42 1.19 -4.81
N PRO A 124 -2.68 2.05 -5.81
CA PRO A 124 -2.52 1.69 -7.21
C PRO A 124 -1.06 1.31 -7.49
N HIS A 125 -0.87 0.14 -8.08
CA HIS A 125 0.46 -0.42 -8.24
C HIS A 125 0.59 -1.16 -9.57
N ALA A 126 1.75 -1.04 -10.23
CA ALA A 126 2.03 -1.82 -11.42
C ALA A 126 1.85 -3.32 -11.14
N ASN A 127 1.33 -4.05 -12.11
CA ASN A 127 0.99 -5.47 -12.02
C ASN A 127 -0.08 -5.82 -10.97
N THR A 128 -0.95 -4.85 -10.65
CA THR A 128 -2.16 -5.11 -9.84
C THR A 128 -3.42 -4.74 -10.59
N ALA A 129 -4.57 -5.08 -10.01
CA ALA A 129 -5.87 -4.85 -10.63
C ALA A 129 -6.27 -3.38 -10.76
N VAL A 130 -5.64 -2.46 -10.00
CA VAL A 130 -5.88 -1.01 -10.09
C VAL A 130 -4.55 -0.32 -10.32
N PHE A 131 -4.39 0.28 -11.51
CA PHE A 131 -3.12 0.88 -11.93
C PHE A 131 -3.30 2.14 -12.79
N THR A 132 -4.16 2.12 -13.83
CA THR A 132 -4.34 3.26 -14.74
C THR A 132 -5.20 4.35 -14.11
N LYS A 133 -5.13 5.58 -14.67
CA LYS A 133 -5.95 6.71 -14.18
C LYS A 133 -7.44 6.38 -14.18
N GLU A 134 -7.92 5.78 -15.27
CA GLU A 134 -9.34 5.40 -15.40
C GLU A 134 -9.74 4.34 -14.37
N GLN A 135 -8.84 3.43 -14.02
CA GLN A 135 -9.08 2.43 -12.99
C GLN A 135 -9.11 3.04 -11.59
N ILE A 136 -8.19 3.98 -11.32
CA ILE A 136 -8.14 4.74 -10.06
C ILE A 136 -9.44 5.55 -9.90
N ASP A 137 -9.84 6.28 -10.93
CA ASP A 137 -11.05 7.10 -10.89
C ASP A 137 -12.29 6.24 -10.65
N LEU A 138 -12.45 5.18 -11.44
CA LEU A 138 -13.57 4.27 -11.29
C LEU A 138 -13.63 3.66 -9.87
N TYR A 139 -12.49 3.27 -9.32
CA TYR A 139 -12.42 2.73 -7.96
C TYR A 139 -12.77 3.80 -6.92
N MET A 140 -12.16 4.97 -6.99
CA MET A 140 -12.34 6.03 -6.00
C MET A 140 -13.73 6.65 -6.04
N GLU A 141 -14.36 6.76 -7.22
CA GLU A 141 -15.76 7.21 -7.40
C GLU A 141 -16.77 6.24 -6.78
N ASN A 142 -16.41 4.95 -6.69
CA ASN A 142 -17.28 3.90 -6.16
C ASN A 142 -16.88 3.45 -4.75
N THR A 143 -16.08 4.23 -4.03
CA THR A 143 -15.74 4.04 -2.61
C THR A 143 -16.19 5.21 -1.76
N ASN A 144 -16.57 4.91 -0.51
CA ASN A 144 -17.00 5.92 0.44
C ASN A 144 -15.80 6.75 0.92
N PRO A 145 -15.84 8.11 0.76
CA PRO A 145 -14.75 9.01 1.17
C PRO A 145 -14.48 9.05 2.68
N GLU A 146 -15.39 8.54 3.50
CA GLU A 146 -15.17 8.44 4.95
C GLU A 146 -14.35 7.21 5.35
N TYR A 147 -14.25 6.22 4.49
CA TYR A 147 -13.65 4.92 4.82
C TYR A 147 -12.42 4.60 4.00
N VAL A 148 -12.40 4.99 2.72
CA VAL A 148 -11.33 4.62 1.78
C VAL A 148 -10.60 5.85 1.30
N PHE A 149 -9.29 5.81 1.38
CA PHE A 149 -8.38 6.86 0.95
C PHE A 149 -7.48 6.36 -0.19
N LEU A 150 -6.82 7.28 -0.87
CA LEU A 150 -5.83 6.97 -1.89
C LEU A 150 -4.43 6.98 -1.28
N TRP A 151 -3.63 5.98 -1.63
CA TRP A 151 -2.21 5.90 -1.36
C TRP A 151 -1.45 6.15 -2.66
N ILE A 152 -0.83 7.31 -2.79
CA ILE A 152 -0.09 7.67 -4.01
C ILE A 152 1.35 7.19 -3.88
N ASP A 153 1.82 6.44 -4.89
CA ASP A 153 3.22 6.13 -5.09
C ASP A 153 3.69 6.82 -6.37
N THR A 154 4.63 7.74 -6.23
CA THR A 154 5.04 8.62 -7.34
C THR A 154 5.67 7.86 -8.51
N ALA A 155 6.41 6.77 -8.24
CA ALA A 155 6.96 5.96 -9.32
C ALA A 155 5.90 5.11 -10.03
N HIS A 156 4.94 4.53 -9.29
CA HIS A 156 3.85 3.77 -9.92
C HIS A 156 2.91 4.67 -10.71
N THR A 157 2.62 5.89 -10.25
CA THR A 157 1.84 6.87 -11.02
C THR A 157 2.57 7.26 -12.31
N THR A 158 3.87 7.53 -12.25
CA THR A 158 4.68 7.83 -13.44
C THR A 158 4.71 6.65 -14.41
N LEU A 159 4.86 5.41 -13.94
CA LEU A 159 4.76 4.20 -14.77
C LEU A 159 3.40 4.07 -15.47
N ALA A 160 2.33 4.54 -14.84
CA ALA A 160 0.99 4.56 -15.43
C ALA A 160 0.76 5.74 -16.39
N GLY A 161 1.76 6.60 -16.59
CA GLY A 161 1.64 7.83 -17.39
C GLY A 161 0.80 8.93 -16.72
N ILE A 162 0.69 8.89 -15.39
CA ILE A 162 -0.09 9.83 -14.59
C ILE A 162 0.86 10.89 -13.99
N ASP A 163 0.50 12.16 -14.12
CA ASP A 163 1.19 13.26 -13.41
C ASP A 163 0.84 13.20 -11.91
N ALA A 164 1.81 12.83 -11.06
CA ALA A 164 1.59 12.67 -9.64
C ALA A 164 1.16 13.99 -8.94
N PRO A 165 1.74 15.16 -9.22
CA PRO A 165 1.25 16.46 -8.75
C PRO A 165 -0.20 16.75 -9.14
N GLU A 166 -0.65 16.39 -10.34
CA GLU A 166 -2.04 16.55 -10.76
C GLU A 166 -2.97 15.63 -9.98
N LEU A 167 -2.60 14.38 -9.82
CA LEU A 167 -3.33 13.41 -9.00
C LEU A 167 -3.48 13.90 -7.54
N VAL A 168 -2.43 14.48 -6.98
CA VAL A 168 -2.48 15.08 -5.63
C VAL A 168 -3.46 16.25 -5.57
N ARG A 169 -3.48 17.12 -6.58
CA ARG A 169 -4.45 18.23 -6.63
C ARG A 169 -5.89 17.75 -6.75
N GLU A 170 -6.12 16.72 -7.56
CA GLU A 170 -7.45 16.17 -7.81
C GLU A 170 -8.03 15.48 -6.58
N TYR A 171 -7.25 14.56 -5.98
CA TYR A 171 -7.74 13.77 -4.85
C TYR A 171 -7.58 14.44 -3.48
N GLY A 172 -6.67 15.38 -3.33
CA GLY A 172 -6.56 16.26 -2.17
C GLY A 172 -6.84 15.58 -0.82
N LYS A 173 -8.02 15.85 -0.26
CA LYS A 173 -8.44 15.33 1.06
C LYS A 173 -8.67 13.81 1.09
N ARG A 174 -8.75 13.16 -0.07
CA ARG A 174 -8.87 11.70 -0.18
C ARG A 174 -7.51 11.00 -0.13
N ILE A 175 -6.39 11.73 -0.08
CA ILE A 175 -5.06 11.14 0.07
C ILE A 175 -4.83 10.81 1.54
N GLY A 176 -4.57 9.53 1.80
CA GLY A 176 -4.27 9.03 3.14
C GLY A 176 -2.78 8.93 3.41
N TYR A 177 -1.99 8.52 2.41
CA TYR A 177 -0.57 8.28 2.54
C TYR A 177 0.15 8.42 1.20
N MET A 178 1.49 8.51 1.22
CA MET A 178 2.29 8.62 0.00
C MET A 178 3.60 7.83 0.12
N HIS A 179 3.97 7.17 -0.97
CA HIS A 179 5.33 6.73 -1.23
C HIS A 179 6.01 7.70 -2.20
N LEU A 180 7.12 8.26 -1.76
CA LEU A 180 7.95 9.10 -2.62
C LEU A 180 9.07 8.25 -3.20
N LYS A 181 9.05 8.07 -4.51
CA LYS A 181 10.03 7.34 -5.29
C LYS A 181 10.33 8.09 -6.57
N ASP A 182 11.55 7.98 -7.04
CA ASP A 182 11.95 8.44 -8.35
C ASP A 182 12.01 7.29 -9.35
N ILE A 183 11.93 7.62 -10.63
CA ILE A 183 11.96 6.64 -11.72
C ILE A 183 12.88 7.12 -12.83
N ASP A 184 13.67 6.20 -13.40
CA ASP A 184 14.47 6.46 -14.58
C ASP A 184 13.56 6.76 -15.78
N PRO A 185 13.75 7.86 -16.52
CA PRO A 185 12.94 8.19 -17.69
C PRO A 185 13.16 7.21 -18.87
N ASP A 186 14.22 6.41 -18.86
CA ASP A 186 14.51 5.46 -19.93
C ASP A 186 13.55 4.27 -19.92
N GLU A 187 12.53 4.33 -20.76
CA GLU A 187 11.51 3.27 -20.90
C GLU A 187 12.07 1.97 -21.49
N THR A 188 13.24 1.98 -22.09
CA THR A 188 13.87 0.74 -22.60
C THR A 188 14.29 -0.20 -21.48
N LEU A 189 14.39 0.30 -20.25
CA LEU A 189 14.64 -0.49 -19.04
C LEU A 189 13.44 -1.32 -18.56
N ASN A 190 12.28 -1.15 -19.16
CA ASN A 190 11.05 -1.91 -18.83
C ASN A 190 11.04 -3.38 -19.33
N THR A 191 12.16 -3.92 -19.77
CA THR A 191 12.19 -5.19 -20.52
C THR A 191 11.69 -6.42 -19.77
N GLU A 192 11.75 -6.41 -18.43
CA GLU A 192 11.31 -7.57 -17.62
C GLU A 192 10.41 -7.16 -16.45
N TRP A 193 10.79 -6.11 -15.72
CA TRP A 193 10.10 -5.68 -14.50
C TRP A 193 10.17 -4.16 -14.36
N PRO A 194 9.05 -3.43 -14.49
CA PRO A 194 9.05 -1.96 -14.50
C PRO A 194 9.73 -1.32 -13.28
N MET A 195 9.69 -1.98 -12.14
CA MET A 195 10.31 -1.49 -10.90
C MET A 195 11.85 -1.47 -10.94
N LYS A 196 12.50 -2.06 -11.94
CA LYS A 196 13.94 -1.89 -12.19
C LYS A 196 14.31 -0.44 -12.54
N ARG A 197 13.34 0.38 -12.94
CA ARG A 197 13.51 1.80 -13.20
C ARG A 197 13.55 2.66 -11.93
N PHE A 198 13.19 2.12 -10.77
CA PHE A 198 13.19 2.91 -9.53
C PHE A 198 14.59 3.42 -9.20
N ARG A 199 14.65 4.70 -8.79
CA ARG A 199 15.88 5.42 -8.47
C ARG A 199 15.76 6.08 -7.10
N PRO A 200 16.87 6.36 -6.42
CA PRO A 200 16.86 7.24 -5.25
C PRO A 200 16.26 8.60 -5.58
N LEU A 201 15.58 9.21 -4.60
CA LEU A 201 14.96 10.53 -4.76
C LEU A 201 15.99 11.58 -5.24
N GLY A 202 15.61 12.34 -6.24
CA GLY A 202 16.47 13.33 -6.90
C GLY A 202 17.36 12.76 -8.01
N CYS A 203 17.25 11.44 -8.31
CA CYS A 203 18.07 10.79 -9.35
C CYS A 203 17.24 10.33 -10.57
N GLY A 204 15.96 10.63 -10.60
CA GLY A 204 15.02 10.29 -11.67
C GLY A 204 14.28 11.50 -12.22
N CYS A 205 13.03 11.29 -12.64
CA CYS A 205 12.12 12.34 -13.15
C CYS A 205 10.84 12.43 -12.33
#